data_a452fc3113c10b2aa0c7b96d65e1a6b9
#
_entry.id   a452fc3113c10b2aa0c7b96d65e1a6b9
#
_cell.length_a   1.000
_cell.length_b   1.000
_cell.length_c   1.000
_cell.angle_alpha   90.00
_cell.angle_beta   90.00
_cell.angle_gamma   90.00
#
_symmetry.space_group_name_H-M   'P 1'
#
loop_
_entity.id
_entity.type
_entity.pdbx_description
1 polymer ?
#
loop_
_entity_poly.entity_id
_entity_poly.type
_entity_poly.pdbx_seq_one_letter_code
_entity_poly.pdbx_strand_id
1 'polypeptide(L)'
;MLSNTAFNAFLKTLEEPPSYAIFILATTQKHKVIPTILSRCQIFDFNRIQLSDISRQLKKIADREKIKTEEAALHLIAQKADGALRDGLSIFDLMVNFSSGKGVTFQDVIDNLHILDYEYYFKVVDGLLAENPTVPLLIFDEVLRNGFDGQHFIVGLSEHLRNLMVAQDGRTVQLMEVPDAAKKRYLDQAQAAPYSLLLSWLSIAN
;
A
#
# COMPACT_ATOMS: atom_id res chain seq x y z
N MET A 1 14.90 -18.82 -3.90
CA MET A 1 16.23 -18.28 -3.55
C MET A 1 17.23 -19.43 -3.63
N LEU A 2 18.46 -19.18 -4.09
CA LEU A 2 19.51 -20.21 -4.11
C LEU A 2 19.89 -20.62 -2.70
N SER A 3 20.17 -21.91 -2.49
CA SER A 3 20.72 -22.40 -1.21
C SER A 3 22.19 -21.95 -1.02
N ASN A 4 22.69 -21.94 0.21
CA ASN A 4 24.10 -21.62 0.48
C ASN A 4 25.05 -22.56 -0.27
N THR A 5 24.70 -23.86 -0.41
CA THR A 5 25.45 -24.83 -1.17
C THR A 5 25.51 -24.47 -2.65
N ALA A 6 24.39 -24.03 -3.23
CA ALA A 6 24.32 -23.58 -4.63
C ALA A 6 25.14 -22.29 -4.84
N PHE A 7 25.10 -21.35 -3.89
CA PHE A 7 25.94 -20.15 -3.94
C PHE A 7 27.44 -20.49 -3.92
N ASN A 8 27.85 -21.43 -3.05
CA ASN A 8 29.25 -21.86 -2.98
C ASN A 8 29.73 -22.54 -4.26
N ALA A 9 28.89 -23.36 -4.88
CA ALA A 9 29.21 -23.98 -6.18
C ALA A 9 29.37 -22.95 -7.30
N PHE A 10 28.67 -21.82 -7.20
CA PHE A 10 28.69 -20.75 -8.21
C PHE A 10 29.87 -19.77 -8.06
N LEU A 11 30.53 -19.76 -6.89
CA LEU A 11 31.66 -18.84 -6.61
C LEU A 11 32.80 -18.95 -7.62
N LYS A 12 33.18 -20.19 -7.99
CA LYS A 12 34.28 -20.41 -8.96
C LYS A 12 33.97 -19.78 -10.32
N THR A 13 32.72 -19.88 -10.77
CA THR A 13 32.29 -19.32 -12.05
C THR A 13 32.19 -17.78 -11.99
N LEU A 14 31.92 -17.19 -10.81
CA LEU A 14 31.92 -15.74 -10.62
C LEU A 14 33.33 -15.15 -10.51
N GLU A 15 34.29 -15.93 -10.03
CA GLU A 15 35.71 -15.51 -9.96
C GLU A 15 36.37 -15.50 -11.35
N GLU A 16 36.07 -16.48 -12.18
CA GLU A 16 36.61 -16.63 -13.54
C GLU A 16 35.45 -16.80 -14.54
N PRO A 17 34.66 -15.73 -14.79
CA PRO A 17 33.54 -15.85 -15.69
C PRO A 17 34.00 -16.02 -17.14
N PRO A 18 33.34 -16.89 -17.94
CA PRO A 18 33.59 -16.95 -19.36
C PRO A 18 33.36 -15.57 -20.00
N SER A 19 34.22 -15.21 -20.96
CA SER A 19 34.21 -13.88 -21.59
C SER A 19 32.89 -13.50 -22.30
N TYR A 20 32.07 -14.50 -22.60
CA TYR A 20 30.76 -14.34 -23.25
C TYR A 20 29.58 -14.35 -22.25
N ALA A 21 29.84 -14.53 -20.95
CA ALA A 21 28.77 -14.67 -19.94
C ALA A 21 28.70 -13.46 -19.02
N ILE A 22 27.50 -12.92 -18.84
CA ILE A 22 27.16 -11.90 -17.85
C ILE A 22 26.17 -12.53 -16.87
N PHE A 23 26.49 -12.41 -15.57
CA PHE A 23 25.62 -12.93 -14.52
C PHE A 23 24.84 -11.81 -13.88
N ILE A 24 23.50 -11.93 -13.84
CA ILE A 24 22.60 -10.99 -13.21
C ILE A 24 21.88 -11.72 -12.07
N LEU A 25 22.13 -11.29 -10.84
CA LEU A 25 21.47 -11.79 -9.63
C LEU A 25 20.39 -10.78 -9.20
N ALA A 26 19.13 -11.19 -9.24
CA ALA A 26 18.01 -10.37 -8.79
C ALA A 26 17.41 -10.95 -7.51
N THR A 27 17.28 -10.13 -6.48
CA THR A 27 16.71 -10.53 -5.19
C THR A 27 16.05 -9.35 -4.49
N THR A 28 14.99 -9.62 -3.74
CA THR A 28 14.39 -8.66 -2.81
C THR A 28 15.05 -8.69 -1.42
N GLN A 29 15.95 -9.67 -1.17
CA GLN A 29 16.55 -9.92 0.14
C GLN A 29 18.07 -9.96 0.05
N LYS A 30 18.68 -8.79 -0.19
CA LYS A 30 20.12 -8.61 -0.32
C LYS A 30 20.90 -9.21 0.87
N HIS A 31 20.35 -9.09 2.09
CA HIS A 31 20.98 -9.60 3.32
C HIS A 31 21.10 -11.14 3.36
N LYS A 32 20.36 -11.87 2.51
CA LYS A 32 20.47 -13.34 2.40
C LYS A 32 21.48 -13.79 1.36
N VAL A 33 22.05 -12.87 0.58
CA VAL A 33 23.14 -13.18 -0.35
C VAL A 33 24.45 -13.17 0.43
N ILE A 34 25.24 -14.23 0.29
CA ILE A 34 26.51 -14.35 1.03
C ILE A 34 27.49 -13.22 0.64
N PRO A 35 28.25 -12.66 1.60
CA PRO A 35 29.16 -11.52 1.36
C PRO A 35 30.20 -11.76 0.27
N THR A 36 30.65 -12.99 0.10
CA THR A 36 31.59 -13.41 -0.93
C THR A 36 31.07 -13.23 -2.36
N ILE A 37 29.77 -13.34 -2.58
CA ILE A 37 29.10 -13.03 -3.85
C ILE A 37 28.98 -11.53 -4.02
N LEU A 38 28.51 -10.82 -2.97
CA LEU A 38 28.32 -9.38 -3.02
C LEU A 38 29.62 -8.62 -3.34
N SER A 39 30.75 -9.09 -2.84
CA SER A 39 32.08 -8.47 -3.10
C SER A 39 32.57 -8.62 -4.55
N ARG A 40 31.96 -9.52 -5.33
CA ARG A 40 32.30 -9.78 -6.74
C ARG A 40 31.26 -9.26 -7.73
N CYS A 41 30.23 -8.61 -7.23
CA CYS A 41 29.14 -8.07 -8.05
C CYS A 41 29.08 -6.56 -7.94
N GLN A 42 28.71 -5.92 -9.03
CA GLN A 42 28.25 -4.54 -8.98
C GLN A 42 26.82 -4.55 -8.44
N ILE A 43 26.58 -3.80 -7.37
CA ILE A 43 25.28 -3.76 -6.69
C ILE A 43 24.49 -2.58 -7.20
N PHE A 44 23.26 -2.85 -7.63
CA PHE A 44 22.24 -1.85 -7.98
C PHE A 44 21.06 -2.00 -7.03
N ASP A 45 20.85 -1.02 -6.16
CA ASP A 45 19.71 -0.99 -5.27
C ASP A 45 18.55 -0.24 -5.97
N PHE A 46 17.41 -0.92 -6.11
CA PHE A 46 16.18 -0.36 -6.67
C PHE A 46 15.21 -0.05 -5.54
N ASN A 47 14.84 1.21 -5.43
CA ASN A 47 13.84 1.66 -4.46
C ASN A 47 12.42 1.36 -4.96
N ARG A 48 11.46 1.35 -4.04
CA ARG A 48 10.03 1.36 -4.37
C ARG A 48 9.71 2.60 -5.20
N ILE A 49 8.85 2.43 -6.19
CA ILE A 49 8.37 3.54 -7.03
C ILE A 49 7.37 4.34 -6.20
N GLN A 50 7.45 5.66 -6.27
CA GLN A 50 6.53 6.51 -5.54
C GLN A 50 5.10 6.38 -6.07
N LEU A 51 4.13 6.49 -5.18
CA LEU A 51 2.71 6.39 -5.49
C LEU A 51 2.30 7.36 -6.62
N SER A 52 2.78 8.61 -6.57
CA SER A 52 2.53 9.62 -7.59
C SER A 52 3.04 9.22 -8.98
N ASP A 53 4.16 8.50 -9.05
CA ASP A 53 4.74 8.06 -10.33
C ASP A 53 3.97 6.86 -10.90
N ILE A 54 3.54 5.93 -10.03
CA ILE A 54 2.67 4.81 -10.43
C ILE A 54 1.34 5.36 -10.95
N SER A 55 0.67 6.24 -10.19
CA SER A 55 -0.59 6.85 -10.60
C SER A 55 -0.47 7.59 -11.93
N ARG A 56 0.59 8.37 -12.12
CA ARG A 56 0.88 9.07 -13.37
C ARG A 56 1.11 8.11 -14.54
N GLN A 57 1.78 6.99 -14.30
CA GLN A 57 2.02 6.00 -15.34
C GLN A 57 0.72 5.28 -15.73
N LEU A 58 -0.11 4.93 -14.75
CA LEU A 58 -1.45 4.36 -15.02
C LEU A 58 -2.31 5.32 -15.81
N LYS A 59 -2.28 6.63 -15.48
CA LYS A 59 -2.99 7.66 -16.22
C LYS A 59 -2.54 7.75 -17.68
N LYS A 60 -1.23 7.73 -17.94
CA LYS A 60 -0.69 7.73 -19.31
C LYS A 60 -1.16 6.53 -20.13
N ILE A 61 -1.26 5.36 -19.50
CA ILE A 61 -1.75 4.14 -20.17
C ILE A 61 -3.24 4.27 -20.44
N ALA A 62 -4.03 4.70 -19.45
CA ALA A 62 -5.47 4.93 -19.61
C ALA A 62 -5.77 5.90 -20.76
N ASP A 63 -5.05 7.02 -20.84
CA ASP A 63 -5.22 8.01 -21.90
C ASP A 63 -4.85 7.45 -23.29
N ARG A 64 -3.78 6.62 -23.37
CA ARG A 64 -3.37 5.96 -24.62
C ARG A 64 -4.40 4.94 -25.11
N GLU A 65 -4.93 4.15 -24.18
CA GLU A 65 -5.96 3.13 -24.46
C GLU A 65 -7.38 3.71 -24.53
N LYS A 66 -7.52 5.04 -24.34
CA LYS A 66 -8.80 5.77 -24.32
C LYS A 66 -9.78 5.27 -23.26
N ILE A 67 -9.26 4.83 -22.13
CA ILE A 67 -10.05 4.38 -20.98
C ILE A 67 -10.34 5.57 -20.09
N LYS A 68 -11.61 5.80 -19.77
CA LYS A 68 -11.99 6.83 -18.79
C LYS A 68 -11.62 6.37 -17.40
N THR A 69 -10.97 7.24 -16.63
CA THR A 69 -10.53 6.90 -15.26
C THR A 69 -10.72 8.09 -14.34
N GLU A 70 -11.15 7.82 -13.12
CA GLU A 70 -11.12 8.79 -12.04
C GLU A 70 -9.71 8.85 -11.43
N GLU A 71 -9.24 10.03 -11.10
CA GLU A 71 -7.92 10.22 -10.49
C GLU A 71 -7.82 9.52 -9.13
N ALA A 72 -8.90 9.58 -8.34
CA ALA A 72 -8.99 8.87 -7.07
C ALA A 72 -8.88 7.35 -7.21
N ALA A 73 -9.44 6.77 -8.29
CA ALA A 73 -9.30 5.35 -8.61
C ALA A 73 -7.84 4.97 -8.88
N LEU A 74 -7.15 5.75 -9.71
CA LEU A 74 -5.73 5.52 -10.04
C LEU A 74 -4.83 5.67 -8.81
N HIS A 75 -5.13 6.64 -7.95
CA HIS A 75 -4.41 6.82 -6.68
C HIS A 75 -4.56 5.60 -5.76
N LEU A 76 -5.78 5.08 -5.63
CA LEU A 76 -6.06 3.91 -4.80
C LEU A 76 -5.37 2.64 -5.34
N ILE A 77 -5.38 2.45 -6.66
CA ILE A 77 -4.63 1.35 -7.32
C ILE A 77 -3.13 1.49 -7.04
N ALA A 78 -2.57 2.70 -7.18
CA ALA A 78 -1.16 2.97 -6.93
C ALA A 78 -0.78 2.73 -5.46
N GLN A 79 -1.65 3.08 -4.51
CA GLN A 79 -1.47 2.80 -3.09
C GLN A 79 -1.42 1.28 -2.83
N LYS A 80 -2.35 0.52 -3.43
CA LYS A 80 -2.38 -0.95 -3.29
C LYS A 80 -1.19 -1.66 -3.95
N ALA A 81 -0.58 -1.03 -4.95
CA ALA A 81 0.63 -1.54 -5.60
C ALA A 81 1.89 -1.46 -4.73
N ASP A 82 1.87 -0.70 -3.63
CA ASP A 82 2.94 -0.61 -2.63
C ASP A 82 4.34 -0.46 -3.25
N GLY A 83 4.47 0.42 -4.23
CA GLY A 83 5.72 0.71 -4.92
C GLY A 83 6.12 -0.29 -6.03
N ALA A 84 5.27 -1.28 -6.34
CA ALA A 84 5.48 -2.25 -7.40
C ALA A 84 4.63 -1.91 -8.63
N LEU A 85 5.23 -1.31 -9.66
CA LEU A 85 4.52 -0.91 -10.88
C LEU A 85 3.81 -2.09 -11.57
N ARG A 86 4.42 -3.29 -11.53
CA ARG A 86 3.81 -4.50 -12.11
C ARG A 86 2.47 -4.83 -11.46
N ASP A 87 2.41 -4.74 -10.14
CA ASP A 87 1.19 -5.02 -9.38
C ASP A 87 0.13 -3.94 -9.65
N GLY A 88 0.54 -2.67 -9.72
CA GLY A 88 -0.34 -1.58 -10.13
C GLY A 88 -0.93 -1.77 -11.51
N LEU A 89 -0.14 -2.21 -12.49
CA LEU A 89 -0.61 -2.53 -13.83
C LEU A 89 -1.57 -3.72 -13.84
N SER A 90 -1.27 -4.77 -13.08
CA SER A 90 -2.13 -5.97 -12.99
C SER A 90 -3.48 -5.64 -12.36
N ILE A 91 -3.49 -4.82 -11.30
CA ILE A 91 -4.73 -4.35 -10.67
C ILE A 91 -5.51 -3.46 -11.65
N PHE A 92 -4.85 -2.54 -12.34
CA PHE A 92 -5.49 -1.66 -13.31
C PHE A 92 -6.15 -2.45 -14.44
N ASP A 93 -5.45 -3.43 -15.00
CA ASP A 93 -5.97 -4.30 -16.07
C ASP A 93 -7.21 -5.09 -15.59
N LEU A 94 -7.15 -5.61 -14.36
CA LEU A 94 -8.28 -6.25 -13.71
C LEU A 94 -9.50 -5.30 -13.63
N MET A 95 -9.30 -4.06 -13.17
CA MET A 95 -10.37 -3.07 -13.04
C MET A 95 -10.98 -2.68 -14.39
N VAL A 96 -10.15 -2.53 -15.43
CA VAL A 96 -10.62 -2.26 -16.80
C VAL A 96 -11.53 -3.38 -17.31
N ASN A 97 -11.15 -4.63 -17.07
CA ASN A 97 -11.96 -5.80 -17.45
C ASN A 97 -13.29 -5.83 -16.71
N PHE A 98 -13.34 -5.50 -15.42
CA PHE A 98 -14.58 -5.43 -14.65
C PHE A 98 -15.49 -4.28 -15.07
N SER A 99 -14.93 -3.12 -15.44
CA SER A 99 -15.71 -1.93 -15.83
C SER A 99 -16.47 -2.11 -17.16
N SER A 100 -16.22 -3.19 -17.91
CA SER A 100 -16.89 -3.50 -19.18
C SER A 100 -16.93 -2.30 -20.16
N GLY A 101 -15.88 -1.48 -20.19
CA GLY A 101 -15.72 -0.33 -21.08
C GLY A 101 -16.41 0.97 -20.61
N LYS A 102 -17.03 1.00 -19.42
CA LYS A 102 -17.65 2.22 -18.86
C LYS A 102 -16.62 3.17 -18.24
N GLY A 103 -15.41 2.69 -18.02
CA GLY A 103 -14.34 3.40 -17.32
C GLY A 103 -14.14 2.89 -15.90
N VAL A 104 -13.00 3.21 -15.31
CA VAL A 104 -12.63 2.79 -13.95
C VAL A 104 -12.97 3.90 -12.98
N THR A 105 -13.95 3.66 -12.12
CA THR A 105 -14.37 4.58 -11.05
C THR A 105 -13.73 4.20 -9.73
N PHE A 106 -13.71 5.15 -8.78
CA PHE A 106 -13.23 4.91 -7.43
C PHE A 106 -14.03 3.80 -6.72
N GLN A 107 -15.37 3.80 -6.93
CA GLN A 107 -16.25 2.79 -6.34
C GLN A 107 -15.96 1.39 -6.91
N ASP A 108 -15.72 1.26 -8.22
CA ASP A 108 -15.35 -0.02 -8.82
C ASP A 108 -14.09 -0.61 -8.19
N VAL A 109 -13.10 0.24 -7.87
CA VAL A 109 -11.86 -0.21 -7.24
C VAL A 109 -12.10 -0.67 -5.81
N ILE A 110 -12.90 0.06 -5.03
CA ILE A 110 -13.27 -0.33 -3.66
C ILE A 110 -13.99 -1.68 -3.67
N ASP A 111 -15.02 -1.81 -4.48
CA ASP A 111 -15.89 -2.99 -4.50
C ASP A 111 -15.13 -4.25 -4.96
N ASN A 112 -14.31 -4.14 -6.00
CA ASN A 112 -13.61 -5.28 -6.58
C ASN A 112 -12.33 -5.68 -5.85
N LEU A 113 -11.63 -4.74 -5.22
CA LEU A 113 -10.44 -5.05 -4.42
C LEU A 113 -10.77 -5.31 -2.95
N HIS A 114 -12.06 -5.32 -2.59
CA HIS A 114 -12.51 -5.45 -1.21
C HIS A 114 -11.74 -4.50 -0.28
N ILE A 115 -11.63 -3.22 -0.70
CA ILE A 115 -10.99 -2.20 0.10
C ILE A 115 -12.05 -1.55 0.97
N LEU A 116 -11.84 -1.58 2.27
CA LEU A 116 -12.68 -0.82 3.18
C LEU A 116 -12.48 0.67 2.96
N ASP A 117 -13.58 1.39 2.72
CA ASP A 117 -13.57 2.84 2.62
C ASP A 117 -13.05 3.46 3.94
N TYR A 118 -12.25 4.50 3.83
CA TYR A 118 -11.77 5.29 4.98
C TYR A 118 -12.92 5.77 5.88
N GLU A 119 -14.13 5.94 5.33
CA GLU A 119 -15.32 6.32 6.04
C GLU A 119 -15.67 5.39 7.21
N TYR A 120 -15.45 4.10 7.07
CA TYR A 120 -15.67 3.13 8.15
C TYR A 120 -14.74 3.40 9.34
N TYR A 121 -13.48 3.67 9.07
CA TYR A 121 -12.50 3.94 10.13
C TYR A 121 -12.75 5.29 10.82
N PHE A 122 -13.12 6.33 10.07
CA PHE A 122 -13.53 7.61 10.63
C PHE A 122 -14.73 7.43 11.57
N LYS A 123 -15.78 6.72 11.16
CA LYS A 123 -16.95 6.47 11.99
C LYS A 123 -16.63 5.65 13.25
N VAL A 124 -15.71 4.69 13.14
CA VAL A 124 -15.25 3.89 14.29
C VAL A 124 -14.59 4.79 15.32
N VAL A 125 -13.62 5.64 14.88
CA VAL A 125 -12.92 6.54 15.77
C VAL A 125 -13.85 7.60 16.35
N ASP A 126 -14.78 8.16 15.56
CA ASP A 126 -15.80 9.10 16.06
C ASP A 126 -16.65 8.45 17.15
N GLY A 127 -17.06 7.18 16.97
CA GLY A 127 -17.79 6.42 17.98
C GLY A 127 -16.99 6.19 19.26
N LEU A 128 -15.70 5.91 19.14
CA LEU A 128 -14.80 5.73 20.27
C LEU A 128 -14.57 7.06 21.03
N LEU A 129 -14.40 8.17 20.30
CA LEU A 129 -14.26 9.50 20.89
C LEU A 129 -15.53 9.96 21.61
N ALA A 130 -16.71 9.56 21.11
CA ALA A 130 -17.99 9.82 21.74
C ALA A 130 -18.32 8.85 22.91
N GLU A 131 -17.36 8.00 23.31
CA GLU A 131 -17.54 6.97 24.35
C GLU A 131 -18.75 6.04 24.09
N ASN A 132 -19.08 5.82 22.82
CA ASN A 132 -20.19 4.97 22.40
C ASN A 132 -19.68 3.68 21.76
N PRO A 133 -19.46 2.60 22.54
CA PRO A 133 -18.93 1.34 22.05
C PRO A 133 -19.86 0.59 21.08
N THR A 134 -21.12 0.96 21.03
CA THR A 134 -22.11 0.31 20.15
C THR A 134 -21.79 0.61 18.68
N VAL A 135 -21.34 1.83 18.36
CA VAL A 135 -21.05 2.24 16.99
C VAL A 135 -19.92 1.41 16.35
N PRO A 136 -18.73 1.28 16.96
CA PRO A 136 -17.67 0.43 16.44
C PRO A 136 -18.09 -1.04 16.26
N LEU A 137 -18.87 -1.59 17.20
CA LEU A 137 -19.33 -2.98 17.12
C LEU A 137 -20.30 -3.21 15.96
N LEU A 138 -21.24 -2.28 15.72
CA LEU A 138 -22.18 -2.37 14.60
C LEU A 138 -21.44 -2.23 13.26
N ILE A 139 -20.48 -1.33 13.17
CA ILE A 139 -19.64 -1.16 11.97
C ILE A 139 -18.84 -2.43 11.70
N PHE A 140 -18.25 -3.01 12.73
CA PHE A 140 -17.48 -4.24 12.56
C PHE A 140 -18.38 -5.42 12.10
N ASP A 141 -19.60 -5.56 12.64
CA ASP A 141 -20.56 -6.56 12.19
C ASP A 141 -20.98 -6.33 10.72
N GLU A 142 -21.21 -5.07 10.31
CA GLU A 142 -21.51 -4.70 8.93
C GLU A 142 -20.36 -5.07 7.98
N VAL A 143 -19.10 -4.78 8.36
CA VAL A 143 -17.90 -5.11 7.61
C VAL A 143 -17.79 -6.63 7.39
N LEU A 144 -18.01 -7.43 8.44
CA LEU A 144 -17.99 -8.90 8.34
C LEU A 144 -19.13 -9.43 7.46
N ARG A 145 -20.34 -8.88 7.57
CA ARG A 145 -21.48 -9.27 6.71
C ARG A 145 -21.26 -8.96 5.25
N ASN A 146 -20.53 -7.90 4.94
CA ASN A 146 -20.14 -7.53 3.58
C ASN A 146 -18.99 -8.38 3.04
N GLY A 147 -18.51 -9.40 3.78
CA GLY A 147 -17.50 -10.35 3.36
C GLY A 147 -16.06 -9.88 3.52
N PHE A 148 -15.84 -8.77 4.23
CA PHE A 148 -14.47 -8.30 4.53
C PHE A 148 -13.88 -9.15 5.67
N ASP A 149 -12.56 -9.30 5.60
CA ASP A 149 -11.79 -10.01 6.62
C ASP A 149 -11.56 -9.13 7.86
N GLY A 150 -11.86 -9.67 9.05
CA GLY A 150 -11.72 -8.93 10.30
C GLY A 150 -10.28 -8.55 10.64
N GLN A 151 -9.30 -9.37 10.25
CA GLN A 151 -7.89 -9.05 10.45
C GLN A 151 -7.46 -7.87 9.58
N HIS A 152 -7.88 -7.85 8.30
CA HIS A 152 -7.64 -6.71 7.42
C HIS A 152 -8.30 -5.43 7.93
N PHE A 153 -9.48 -5.53 8.55
CA PHE A 153 -10.12 -4.39 9.19
C PHE A 153 -9.28 -3.80 10.33
N ILE A 154 -8.74 -4.64 11.22
CA ILE A 154 -7.91 -4.18 12.33
C ILE A 154 -6.58 -3.58 11.82
N VAL A 155 -5.96 -4.19 10.81
CA VAL A 155 -4.75 -3.61 10.17
C VAL A 155 -5.06 -2.23 9.59
N GLY A 156 -6.17 -2.07 8.87
CA GLY A 156 -6.59 -0.78 8.33
C GLY A 156 -6.92 0.24 9.42
N LEU A 157 -7.55 -0.18 10.52
CA LEU A 157 -7.78 0.68 11.68
C LEU A 157 -6.47 1.13 12.33
N SER A 158 -5.49 0.25 12.44
CA SER A 158 -4.15 0.59 12.96
C SER A 158 -3.45 1.61 12.06
N GLU A 159 -3.58 1.47 10.74
CA GLU A 159 -3.07 2.44 9.76
C GLU A 159 -3.78 3.79 9.89
N HIS A 160 -5.11 3.78 10.05
CA HIS A 160 -5.90 4.99 10.27
C HIS A 160 -5.49 5.72 11.55
N LEU A 161 -5.32 5.01 12.67
CA LEU A 161 -4.83 5.60 13.94
C LEU A 161 -3.43 6.20 13.80
N ARG A 162 -2.54 5.53 13.06
CA ARG A 162 -1.20 6.07 12.74
C ARG A 162 -1.30 7.36 11.92
N ASN A 163 -2.17 7.38 10.93
CA ASN A 163 -2.42 8.56 10.11
C ASN A 163 -2.97 9.73 10.94
N LEU A 164 -3.86 9.47 11.91
CA LEU A 164 -4.32 10.49 12.87
C LEU A 164 -3.18 11.05 13.72
N MET A 165 -2.26 10.19 14.18
CA MET A 165 -1.07 10.65 14.91
C MET A 165 -0.16 11.54 14.06
N VAL A 166 0.01 11.20 12.77
CA VAL A 166 0.76 12.03 11.81
C VAL A 166 0.02 13.35 11.56
N ALA A 167 -1.31 13.35 11.52
CA ALA A 167 -2.13 14.54 11.30
C ALA A 167 -2.21 15.48 12.50
N GLN A 168 -1.71 15.11 13.68
CA GLN A 168 -1.65 16.00 14.86
C GLN A 168 -0.80 17.25 14.62
N ASP A 169 0.23 17.17 13.79
CA ASP A 169 1.03 18.32 13.38
C ASP A 169 0.76 18.63 11.89
N GLY A 170 0.22 19.80 11.60
CA GLY A 170 -0.10 20.22 10.23
C GLY A 170 1.09 20.17 9.24
N ARG A 171 2.33 20.19 9.75
CA ARG A 171 3.54 20.08 8.92
C ARG A 171 3.75 18.65 8.41
N THR A 172 3.32 17.65 9.17
CA THR A 172 3.49 16.22 8.82
C THR A 172 2.36 15.69 7.94
N VAL A 173 1.24 16.41 7.81
CA VAL A 173 0.11 16.03 6.94
C VAL A 173 0.54 15.84 5.48
N GLN A 174 1.55 16.58 5.03
CA GLN A 174 2.08 16.43 3.66
C GLN A 174 2.79 15.09 3.42
N LEU A 175 3.20 14.40 4.49
CA LEU A 175 3.83 13.08 4.43
C LEU A 175 2.80 11.93 4.31
N MET A 176 1.51 12.26 4.46
CA MET A 176 0.45 11.26 4.38
C MET A 176 0.17 10.86 2.92
N GLU A 177 0.18 9.60 2.66
CA GLU A 177 -0.15 9.00 1.36
C GLU A 177 -1.67 8.76 1.22
N VAL A 178 -2.46 9.80 1.48
CA VAL A 178 -3.92 9.76 1.38
C VAL A 178 -4.42 10.81 0.39
N PRO A 179 -5.60 10.62 -0.22
CA PRO A 179 -6.20 11.62 -1.10
C PRO A 179 -6.39 12.96 -0.39
N ASP A 180 -6.19 14.07 -1.10
CA ASP A 180 -6.28 15.42 -0.52
C ASP A 180 -7.64 15.71 0.14
N ALA A 181 -8.72 15.14 -0.39
CA ALA A 181 -10.04 15.22 0.22
C ALA A 181 -10.09 14.59 1.63
N ALA A 182 -9.34 13.51 1.85
CA ALA A 182 -9.27 12.85 3.15
C ALA A 182 -8.36 13.59 4.14
N LYS A 183 -7.33 14.31 3.69
CA LYS A 183 -6.38 15.04 4.55
C LYS A 183 -7.07 16.00 5.51
N LYS A 184 -8.05 16.76 5.00
CA LYS A 184 -8.81 17.70 5.83
C LYS A 184 -9.54 16.97 6.95
N ARG A 185 -10.18 15.86 6.64
CA ARG A 185 -10.93 15.07 7.62
C ARG A 185 -10.01 14.42 8.66
N TYR A 186 -8.82 13.97 8.24
CA TYR A 186 -7.80 13.52 9.18
C TYR A 186 -7.36 14.62 10.14
N LEU A 187 -7.17 15.86 9.66
CA LEU A 187 -6.85 17.01 10.50
C LEU A 187 -7.95 17.30 11.53
N ASP A 188 -9.21 17.32 11.07
CA ASP A 188 -10.35 17.61 11.92
C ASP A 188 -10.51 16.54 13.03
N GLN A 189 -10.44 15.27 12.69
CA GLN A 189 -10.54 14.16 13.66
C GLN A 189 -9.31 14.09 14.56
N ALA A 190 -8.11 14.35 14.06
CA ALA A 190 -6.89 14.38 14.86
C ALA A 190 -6.90 15.46 15.95
N GLN A 191 -7.52 16.62 15.69
CA GLN A 191 -7.69 17.68 16.70
C GLN A 191 -8.63 17.26 17.83
N ALA A 192 -9.61 16.41 17.54
CA ALA A 192 -10.55 15.88 18.54
C ALA A 192 -9.97 14.73 19.37
N ALA A 193 -8.91 14.05 18.89
CA ALA A 193 -8.34 12.87 19.50
C ALA A 193 -7.02 13.18 20.23
N PRO A 194 -6.93 13.08 21.58
CA PRO A 194 -5.67 13.24 22.30
C PRO A 194 -4.60 12.25 21.85
N TYR A 195 -3.36 12.69 21.69
CA TYR A 195 -2.25 11.84 21.25
C TYR A 195 -2.05 10.59 22.10
N SER A 196 -2.17 10.73 23.43
CA SER A 196 -2.06 9.63 24.38
C SER A 196 -3.13 8.55 24.16
N LEU A 197 -4.34 8.97 23.78
CA LEU A 197 -5.46 8.06 23.49
C LEU A 197 -5.21 7.28 22.19
N LEU A 198 -4.79 7.99 21.13
CA LEU A 198 -4.43 7.37 19.86
C LEU A 198 -3.29 6.34 20.03
N LEU A 199 -2.28 6.66 20.83
CA LEU A 199 -1.17 5.75 21.11
C LEU A 199 -1.65 4.51 21.87
N SER A 200 -2.55 4.68 22.84
CA SER A 200 -3.14 3.55 23.58
C SER A 200 -3.96 2.65 22.67
N TRP A 201 -4.80 3.20 21.82
CA TRP A 201 -5.59 2.41 20.87
C TRP A 201 -4.71 1.69 19.85
N LEU A 202 -3.69 2.36 19.34
CA LEU A 202 -2.73 1.74 18.41
C LEU A 202 -1.97 0.58 19.06
N SER A 203 -1.62 0.71 20.34
CA SER A 203 -0.96 -0.37 21.10
C SER A 203 -1.85 -1.59 21.32
N ILE A 204 -3.17 -1.40 21.36
CA ILE A 204 -4.14 -2.50 21.52
C ILE A 204 -4.42 -3.17 20.17
N ALA A 205 -4.41 -2.39 19.08
CA ALA A 205 -4.73 -2.86 17.72
C ALA A 205 -3.58 -3.61 17.03
N ASN A 206 -2.34 -3.47 17.51
CA ASN A 206 -1.14 -4.17 17.02
C ASN A 206 -0.83 -5.42 17.82
#